data_59e78ddabc66f7dc50928607ffce2c72
#
_entry.id   59e78ddabc66f7dc50928607ffce2c72
#
_cell.length_a   1.000
_cell.length_b   1.000
_cell.length_c   1.000
_cell.angle_alpha   90.00
_cell.angle_beta   90.00
_cell.angle_gamma   90.00
#
_symmetry.space_group_name_H-M   'P 1'
#
loop_
_entity.id
_entity.type
_entity.pdbx_description
1 polymer ?
#
loop_
_entity_poly.entity_id
_entity_poly.type
_entity_poly.pdbx_seq_one_letter_code
_entity_poly.pdbx_strand_id
1 'polypeptide(L)'
;MEKITIIHEPTSEKPFLVINKPKGLASAPLSPDDKNNALAQALELYPQIKNVKGRKEIEYGLLHRLDTVTDGLLLIATSQAAYDFLQKEQREGRFIKTYQALCDYDKTAKIPDGFPPAPDFIPQIGKTFTVSSYFRYFGKGNKEVRPVTKDSGKKALEKVGKLKEYTTEIFIKDQIGKNFLVECSIKEGFKHQVRCHLAWCGLPIVNDPVYGYGNGGYCNGKSQNPDCDSDCDYARDCKNILNKKNAEKVIKFSATKILFEYPKGDLNSYEITFTWT
;
A
#
# COMPACT_ATOMS: atom_id res chain seq x y z
N MET A 1 7.70 -5.65 -20.93
CA MET A 1 7.66 -4.63 -19.87
C MET A 1 6.21 -4.21 -19.69
N GLU A 2 5.71 -4.22 -18.47
CA GLU A 2 4.36 -3.74 -18.16
C GLU A 2 4.24 -2.24 -18.50
N LYS A 3 3.12 -1.85 -19.11
CA LYS A 3 2.89 -0.48 -19.57
C LYS A 3 1.87 0.23 -18.66
N ILE A 4 2.12 1.52 -18.41
CA ILE A 4 1.12 2.39 -17.78
C ILE A 4 -0.05 2.64 -18.71
N THR A 5 -1.24 2.91 -18.16
CA THR A 5 -2.41 3.39 -18.89
C THR A 5 -2.75 4.79 -18.40
N ILE A 6 -3.03 5.71 -19.31
CA ILE A 6 -3.45 7.07 -18.96
C ILE A 6 -4.93 7.03 -18.55
N ILE A 7 -5.23 7.57 -17.37
CA ILE A 7 -6.60 7.71 -16.84
C ILE A 7 -7.08 9.15 -16.98
N HIS A 8 -6.20 10.13 -16.77
CA HIS A 8 -6.49 11.54 -16.95
C HIS A 8 -5.28 12.24 -17.55
N GLU A 9 -5.47 12.87 -18.70
CA GLU A 9 -4.44 13.67 -19.35
C GLU A 9 -4.35 15.07 -18.74
N PRO A 10 -3.14 15.65 -18.66
CA PRO A 10 -2.97 17.00 -18.16
C PRO A 10 -3.55 18.04 -19.13
N THR A 11 -4.19 19.08 -18.60
CA THR A 11 -4.64 20.25 -19.34
C THR A 11 -4.06 21.51 -18.75
N SER A 12 -4.27 22.68 -19.38
CA SER A 12 -3.87 23.99 -18.84
C SER A 12 -4.56 24.31 -17.51
N GLU A 13 -5.80 23.84 -17.33
CA GLU A 13 -6.58 24.04 -16.12
C GLU A 13 -6.31 22.97 -15.05
N LYS A 14 -5.96 21.76 -15.51
CA LYS A 14 -5.68 20.58 -14.67
C LYS A 14 -4.28 20.06 -14.99
N PRO A 15 -3.23 20.78 -14.55
CA PRO A 15 -1.85 20.44 -14.90
C PRO A 15 -1.33 19.26 -14.05
N PHE A 16 -2.05 18.15 -14.13
CA PHE A 16 -1.68 16.87 -13.53
C PHE A 16 -2.10 15.70 -14.42
N LEU A 17 -1.30 14.67 -14.38
CA LEU A 17 -1.48 13.39 -15.05
C LEU A 17 -1.91 12.35 -14.03
N VAL A 18 -2.92 11.54 -14.34
CA VAL A 18 -3.24 10.34 -13.56
C VAL A 18 -3.07 9.11 -14.45
N ILE A 19 -2.31 8.17 -13.96
CA ILE A 19 -2.05 6.91 -14.64
C ILE A 19 -2.53 5.72 -13.79
N ASN A 20 -2.89 4.63 -14.46
CA ASN A 20 -2.95 3.32 -13.84
C ASN A 20 -1.56 2.66 -13.95
N LYS A 21 -0.91 2.45 -12.81
CA LYS A 21 0.35 1.72 -12.72
C LYS A 21 0.07 0.22 -12.64
N PRO A 22 0.57 -0.62 -13.51
CA PRO A 22 0.40 -2.07 -13.42
C PRO A 22 1.18 -2.67 -12.23
N LYS A 23 0.79 -3.86 -11.80
CA LYS A 23 1.56 -4.69 -10.85
C LYS A 23 2.93 -5.03 -11.46
N GLY A 24 3.91 -5.23 -10.59
CA GLY A 24 5.27 -5.56 -11.02
C GLY A 24 6.12 -4.38 -11.46
N LEU A 25 5.52 -3.22 -11.77
CA LEU A 25 6.23 -2.01 -12.15
C LEU A 25 6.50 -1.12 -10.92
N ALA A 26 7.72 -0.61 -10.74
CA ALA A 26 8.02 0.38 -9.72
C ALA A 26 7.35 1.73 -10.04
N SER A 27 6.99 2.53 -9.02
CA SER A 27 6.40 3.86 -9.22
C SER A 27 7.43 4.90 -9.66
N ALA A 28 8.65 4.82 -9.12
CA ALA A 28 9.71 5.80 -9.30
C ALA A 28 11.06 5.11 -9.46
N PRO A 29 12.05 5.78 -10.08
CA PRO A 29 13.39 5.25 -10.24
C PRO A 29 14.12 5.12 -8.88
N LEU A 30 15.02 4.15 -8.80
CA LEU A 30 15.96 3.98 -7.68
C LEU A 30 17.26 4.78 -7.89
N SER A 31 17.63 5.02 -9.16
CA SER A 31 18.78 5.81 -9.58
C SER A 31 18.40 6.63 -10.82
N PRO A 32 19.17 7.66 -11.20
CA PRO A 32 18.91 8.47 -12.41
C PRO A 32 18.82 7.66 -13.71
N ASP A 33 19.54 6.55 -13.79
CA ASP A 33 19.61 5.68 -14.98
C ASP A 33 18.52 4.61 -15.02
N ASP A 34 17.74 4.47 -13.94
CA ASP A 34 16.66 3.47 -13.86
C ASP A 34 15.46 3.92 -14.69
N LYS A 35 15.28 3.27 -15.85
CA LYS A 35 14.16 3.53 -16.77
C LYS A 35 12.99 2.56 -16.62
N ASN A 36 13.13 1.51 -15.80
CA ASN A 36 12.08 0.50 -15.64
C ASN A 36 11.11 0.85 -14.51
N ASN A 37 10.40 1.97 -14.65
CA ASN A 37 9.41 2.42 -13.69
C ASN A 37 8.31 3.27 -14.35
N ALA A 38 7.20 3.46 -13.64
CA ALA A 38 6.02 4.17 -14.15
C ALA A 38 6.30 5.65 -14.45
N LEU A 39 7.11 6.32 -13.60
CA LEU A 39 7.47 7.72 -13.82
C LEU A 39 8.32 7.87 -15.09
N ALA A 40 9.25 6.96 -15.37
CA ALA A 40 10.05 7.00 -16.59
C ALA A 40 9.17 6.90 -17.85
N GLN A 41 8.17 6.00 -17.85
CA GLN A 41 7.21 5.91 -18.96
C GLN A 41 6.35 7.18 -19.09
N ALA A 42 5.94 7.78 -17.97
CA ALA A 42 5.21 9.05 -17.99
C ALA A 42 6.06 10.21 -18.54
N LEU A 43 7.36 10.25 -18.23
CA LEU A 43 8.31 11.25 -18.74
C LEU A 43 8.57 11.13 -20.25
N GLU A 44 8.46 9.94 -20.82
CA GLU A 44 8.53 9.74 -22.28
C GLU A 44 7.32 10.35 -22.99
N LEU A 45 6.13 10.26 -22.39
CA LEU A 45 4.88 10.80 -22.93
C LEU A 45 4.70 12.30 -22.65
N TYR A 46 5.13 12.75 -21.49
CA TYR A 46 4.97 14.13 -20.98
C TYR A 46 6.30 14.68 -20.45
N PRO A 47 7.25 15.05 -21.35
CA PRO A 47 8.60 15.48 -20.96
C PRO A 47 8.64 16.73 -20.05
N GLN A 48 7.59 17.57 -20.07
CA GLN A 48 7.48 18.75 -19.22
C GLN A 48 7.47 18.44 -17.72
N ILE A 49 7.14 17.21 -17.33
CA ILE A 49 7.20 16.75 -15.93
C ILE A 49 8.62 16.91 -15.35
N LYS A 50 9.67 16.83 -16.17
CA LYS A 50 11.07 17.05 -15.77
C LYS A 50 11.34 18.44 -15.18
N ASN A 51 10.51 19.44 -15.53
CA ASN A 51 10.65 20.79 -15.03
C ASN A 51 10.08 20.97 -13.61
N VAL A 52 9.40 19.95 -13.07
CA VAL A 52 8.82 19.99 -11.73
C VAL A 52 9.84 19.49 -10.73
N LYS A 53 10.17 20.32 -9.75
CA LYS A 53 11.05 19.97 -8.63
C LYS A 53 10.26 19.22 -7.58
N GLY A 54 10.44 17.89 -7.53
CA GLY A 54 9.78 17.00 -6.58
C GLY A 54 10.47 16.92 -5.23
N ARG A 55 9.95 16.05 -4.36
CA ARG A 55 10.56 15.80 -3.03
C ARG A 55 11.98 15.25 -3.13
N LYS A 56 12.26 14.45 -4.14
CA LYS A 56 13.59 14.04 -4.56
C LYS A 56 13.77 14.48 -5.99
N GLU A 57 14.99 14.85 -6.36
CA GLU A 57 15.30 15.33 -7.70
C GLU A 57 14.84 14.36 -8.79
N ILE A 58 15.09 13.06 -8.62
CA ILE A 58 14.70 12.02 -9.58
C ILE A 58 13.20 11.65 -9.58
N GLU A 59 12.40 12.20 -8.66
CA GLU A 59 10.95 11.92 -8.56
C GLU A 59 10.09 12.98 -9.25
N TYR A 60 10.68 14.13 -9.64
CA TYR A 60 9.99 15.20 -10.36
C TYR A 60 8.60 15.52 -9.80
N GLY A 61 7.55 15.56 -10.65
CA GLY A 61 6.18 15.86 -10.26
C GLY A 61 5.40 14.74 -9.56
N LEU A 62 6.04 13.62 -9.18
CA LEU A 62 5.36 12.49 -8.55
C LEU A 62 4.83 12.84 -7.15
N LEU A 63 3.52 12.74 -6.94
CA LEU A 63 2.88 13.14 -5.66
C LEU A 63 2.96 12.05 -4.58
N HIS A 64 2.88 10.81 -4.97
CA HIS A 64 2.94 9.63 -4.08
C HIS A 64 3.47 8.41 -4.82
N ARG A 65 3.68 7.32 -4.10
CA ARG A 65 4.16 6.06 -4.68
C ARG A 65 3.25 4.92 -4.26
N LEU A 66 3.14 3.93 -5.13
CA LEU A 66 2.59 2.61 -4.85
C LEU A 66 3.74 1.61 -4.75
N ASP A 67 3.55 0.57 -3.96
CA ASP A 67 4.49 -0.57 -3.94
C ASP A 67 4.55 -1.22 -5.32
N THR A 68 5.66 -1.88 -5.63
CA THR A 68 5.82 -2.59 -6.92
C THR A 68 4.72 -3.62 -7.15
N VAL A 69 4.28 -4.30 -6.09
CA VAL A 69 3.22 -5.32 -6.14
C VAL A 69 1.81 -4.75 -6.22
N THR A 70 1.63 -3.44 -6.01
CA THR A 70 0.33 -2.75 -6.00
C THR A 70 0.10 -2.08 -7.35
N ASP A 71 -1.06 -2.27 -7.94
CA ASP A 71 -1.51 -1.54 -9.13
C ASP A 71 -2.45 -0.38 -8.76
N GLY A 72 -2.83 0.40 -9.76
CA GLY A 72 -3.84 1.43 -9.61
C GLY A 72 -3.32 2.85 -9.78
N LEU A 73 -4.09 3.80 -9.27
CA LEU A 73 -3.94 5.22 -9.55
C LEU A 73 -2.65 5.82 -8.98
N LEU A 74 -1.91 6.51 -9.84
CA LEU A 74 -0.72 7.26 -9.50
C LEU A 74 -0.85 8.68 -10.08
N LEU A 75 -0.69 9.70 -9.22
CA LEU A 75 -0.83 11.11 -9.58
C LEU A 75 0.53 11.78 -9.77
N ILE A 76 0.69 12.51 -10.88
CA ILE A 76 1.92 13.21 -11.26
C ILE A 76 1.55 14.63 -11.66
N ALA A 77 2.11 15.64 -11.02
CA ALA A 77 1.96 17.03 -11.43
C ALA A 77 2.80 17.32 -12.66
N THR A 78 2.28 18.12 -13.58
CA THR A 78 2.97 18.54 -14.81
C THR A 78 3.40 19.99 -14.79
N SER A 79 3.10 20.72 -13.70
CA SER A 79 3.60 22.07 -13.40
C SER A 79 4.01 22.18 -11.94
N GLN A 80 4.95 23.12 -11.65
CA GLN A 80 5.40 23.36 -10.28
C GLN A 80 4.27 23.84 -9.38
N ALA A 81 3.43 24.74 -9.90
CA ALA A 81 2.30 25.28 -9.13
C ALA A 81 1.31 24.19 -8.69
N ALA A 82 1.02 23.24 -9.59
CA ALA A 82 0.17 22.09 -9.26
C ALA A 82 0.83 21.18 -8.22
N TYR A 83 2.12 20.92 -8.36
CA TYR A 83 2.87 20.10 -7.41
C TYR A 83 2.83 20.72 -6.00
N ASP A 84 3.15 21.99 -5.89
CA ASP A 84 3.21 22.71 -4.62
C ASP A 84 1.83 22.76 -3.93
N PHE A 85 0.80 23.01 -4.74
CA PHE A 85 -0.59 22.99 -4.25
C PHE A 85 -0.98 21.60 -3.73
N LEU A 86 -0.81 20.55 -4.54
CA LEU A 86 -1.18 19.18 -4.16
C LEU A 86 -0.34 18.65 -2.99
N GLN A 87 0.92 19.07 -2.86
CA GLN A 87 1.74 18.79 -1.68
C GLN A 87 1.18 19.49 -0.41
N LYS A 88 0.63 20.70 -0.55
CA LYS A 88 -0.08 21.38 0.54
C LYS A 88 -1.32 20.60 0.94
N GLU A 89 -2.15 20.17 -0.02
CA GLU A 89 -3.34 19.35 0.22
C GLU A 89 -2.99 18.04 0.97
N GLN A 90 -1.87 17.39 0.61
CA GLN A 90 -1.37 16.21 1.33
C GLN A 90 -1.00 16.54 2.78
N ARG A 91 -0.29 17.64 3.03
CA ARG A 91 0.12 18.05 4.39
C ARG A 91 -1.08 18.40 5.28
N GLU A 92 -2.13 18.96 4.68
CA GLU A 92 -3.36 19.38 5.37
C GLU A 92 -4.40 18.25 5.47
N GLY A 93 -4.09 17.04 4.96
CA GLY A 93 -4.94 15.86 5.08
C GLY A 93 -6.18 15.87 4.19
N ARG A 94 -6.21 16.75 3.16
CA ARG A 94 -7.30 16.79 2.16
C ARG A 94 -7.03 15.95 0.92
N PHE A 95 -5.87 15.33 0.82
CA PHE A 95 -5.52 14.38 -0.23
C PHE A 95 -5.72 12.94 0.30
N ILE A 96 -6.80 12.31 -0.09
CA ILE A 96 -7.18 10.98 0.38
C ILE A 96 -6.90 9.94 -0.72
N LYS A 97 -6.24 8.86 -0.34
CA LYS A 97 -6.00 7.69 -1.20
C LYS A 97 -6.81 6.53 -0.68
N THR A 98 -7.55 5.90 -1.56
CA THR A 98 -8.37 4.72 -1.24
C THR A 98 -7.89 3.52 -2.02
N TYR A 99 -7.85 2.39 -1.33
CA TYR A 99 -7.39 1.11 -1.84
C TYR A 99 -8.49 0.07 -1.66
N GLN A 100 -8.61 -0.86 -2.59
CA GLN A 100 -9.41 -2.07 -2.40
C GLN A 100 -8.50 -3.27 -2.23
N ALA A 101 -8.88 -4.15 -1.33
CA ALA A 101 -8.16 -5.38 -1.03
C ALA A 101 -9.13 -6.53 -0.83
N LEU A 102 -8.76 -7.71 -1.34
CA LEU A 102 -9.37 -8.97 -0.94
C LEU A 102 -8.51 -9.57 0.17
N CYS A 103 -9.11 -9.77 1.35
CA CYS A 103 -8.41 -10.19 2.56
C CYS A 103 -8.84 -11.58 2.99
N ASP A 104 -7.87 -12.39 3.39
CA ASP A 104 -8.14 -13.62 4.14
C ASP A 104 -8.59 -13.25 5.56
N TYR A 105 -9.42 -14.09 6.17
CA TYR A 105 -9.77 -13.94 7.58
C TYR A 105 -9.82 -15.33 8.26
N ASP A 106 -9.05 -15.45 9.30
CA ASP A 106 -9.07 -16.61 10.18
C ASP A 106 -8.99 -16.14 11.65
N LYS A 107 -10.06 -16.39 12.41
CA LYS A 107 -10.15 -16.01 13.83
C LYS A 107 -9.08 -16.68 14.70
N THR A 108 -8.53 -17.82 14.24
CA THR A 108 -7.55 -18.61 14.97
C THR A 108 -6.11 -18.26 14.57
N ALA A 109 -5.94 -17.50 13.47
CA ALA A 109 -4.63 -17.15 12.97
C ALA A 109 -3.92 -16.20 13.93
N LYS A 110 -2.67 -16.52 14.22
CA LYS A 110 -1.81 -15.63 14.99
C LYS A 110 -1.42 -14.42 14.13
N ILE A 111 -1.39 -13.25 14.74
CA ILE A 111 -0.79 -12.06 14.11
C ILE A 111 0.70 -12.30 13.82
N PRO A 112 1.29 -11.59 12.83
CA PRO A 112 2.70 -11.77 12.50
C PRO A 112 3.62 -11.56 13.72
N ASP A 113 4.64 -12.40 13.83
CA ASP A 113 5.61 -12.32 14.94
C ASP A 113 6.26 -10.93 15.05
N GLY A 114 6.35 -10.45 16.29
CA GLY A 114 6.94 -9.15 16.61
C GLY A 114 6.07 -7.94 16.25
N PHE A 115 4.80 -8.16 15.94
CA PHE A 115 3.77 -7.13 15.97
C PHE A 115 3.29 -6.96 17.42
N PRO A 116 2.78 -5.77 17.81
CA PRO A 116 2.10 -5.61 19.08
C PRO A 116 0.80 -6.43 19.10
N PRO A 117 0.14 -6.61 20.26
CA PRO A 117 -1.16 -7.26 20.34
C PRO A 117 -2.11 -6.72 19.26
N ALA A 118 -2.90 -7.60 18.64
CA ALA A 118 -3.87 -7.19 17.64
C ALA A 118 -4.85 -6.16 18.20
N PRO A 119 -5.29 -5.19 17.40
CA PRO A 119 -6.44 -4.37 17.74
C PRO A 119 -7.65 -5.27 18.00
N ASP A 120 -8.52 -4.87 18.94
CA ASP A 120 -9.81 -5.55 19.14
C ASP A 120 -10.70 -5.25 17.92
N PHE A 121 -10.75 -6.21 17.00
CA PHE A 121 -11.36 -6.03 15.70
C PHE A 121 -12.07 -7.32 15.26
N ILE A 122 -13.35 -7.18 14.91
CA ILE A 122 -14.14 -8.25 14.29
C ILE A 122 -14.74 -7.66 12.98
N PRO A 123 -14.40 -8.20 11.81
CA PRO A 123 -14.91 -7.69 10.55
C PRO A 123 -16.43 -7.91 10.45
N GLN A 124 -17.14 -6.84 10.13
CA GLN A 124 -18.60 -6.85 9.89
C GLN A 124 -18.90 -6.04 8.65
N ILE A 125 -19.66 -6.62 7.70
CA ILE A 125 -20.05 -5.94 6.46
C ILE A 125 -20.79 -4.64 6.78
N GLY A 126 -20.48 -3.57 6.05
CA GLY A 126 -21.05 -2.24 6.21
C GLY A 126 -20.47 -1.44 7.38
N LYS A 127 -19.47 -1.98 8.11
CA LYS A 127 -18.83 -1.26 9.23
C LYS A 127 -17.48 -0.70 8.84
N THR A 128 -17.17 0.46 9.42
CA THR A 128 -15.87 1.13 9.30
C THR A 128 -15.10 1.02 10.62
N PHE A 129 -13.82 0.75 10.52
CA PHE A 129 -12.87 0.68 11.62
C PHE A 129 -11.70 1.61 11.34
N THR A 130 -11.07 2.09 12.40
CA THR A 130 -9.87 2.91 12.29
C THR A 130 -8.75 2.26 13.08
N VAL A 131 -7.61 2.08 12.43
CA VAL A 131 -6.40 1.58 13.06
C VAL A 131 -5.26 2.58 12.91
N SER A 132 -4.54 2.83 14.00
CA SER A 132 -3.43 3.77 14.04
C SER A 132 -2.21 3.16 14.71
N SER A 133 -1.04 3.43 14.16
CA SER A 133 0.25 3.05 14.76
C SER A 133 1.38 3.96 14.31
N TYR A 134 2.47 3.93 15.05
CA TYR A 134 3.78 4.26 14.51
C TYR A 134 4.27 3.08 13.67
N PHE A 135 5.32 3.33 12.84
CA PHE A 135 5.96 2.26 12.08
C PHE A 135 7.47 2.24 12.33
N ARG A 136 8.03 1.03 12.33
CA ARG A 136 9.45 0.79 12.26
C ARG A 136 9.79 -0.09 11.08
N TYR A 137 10.94 0.17 10.48
CA TYR A 137 11.48 -0.72 9.46
C TYR A 137 11.97 -2.03 10.07
N PHE A 138 11.85 -3.14 9.34
CA PHE A 138 12.26 -4.44 9.77
C PHE A 138 12.81 -5.28 8.60
N GLY A 139 13.63 -6.31 8.97
CA GLY A 139 14.24 -7.22 8.00
C GLY A 139 15.45 -6.63 7.26
N LYS A 140 16.22 -7.51 6.62
CA LYS A 140 17.40 -7.11 5.83
C LYS A 140 16.97 -6.20 4.67
N GLY A 141 17.59 -5.02 4.58
CA GLY A 141 17.25 -4.03 3.55
C GLY A 141 15.90 -3.33 3.76
N ASN A 142 15.36 -3.31 4.98
CA ASN A 142 14.10 -2.65 5.30
C ASN A 142 12.94 -3.12 4.41
N LYS A 143 12.89 -4.42 4.11
CA LYS A 143 11.91 -5.01 3.17
C LYS A 143 10.49 -4.96 3.69
N GLU A 144 10.30 -4.99 5.00
CA GLU A 144 8.99 -4.91 5.66
C GLU A 144 8.94 -3.76 6.66
N VAL A 145 7.76 -3.47 7.16
CA VAL A 145 7.52 -2.57 8.29
C VAL A 145 6.66 -3.28 9.33
N ARG A 146 6.77 -2.85 10.57
CA ARG A 146 5.99 -3.37 11.70
C ARG A 146 5.30 -2.25 12.42
N PRO A 147 4.05 -2.44 12.87
CA PRO A 147 3.36 -1.45 13.67
C PRO A 147 4.02 -1.36 15.05
N VAL A 148 3.99 -0.19 15.63
CA VAL A 148 4.47 0.10 16.98
C VAL A 148 3.41 0.95 17.66
N THR A 149 3.00 0.55 18.87
CA THR A 149 2.05 1.28 19.70
C THR A 149 2.78 1.94 20.87
N LYS A 150 2.11 2.80 21.61
CA LYS A 150 2.66 3.42 22.84
C LYS A 150 3.03 2.35 23.89
N ASP A 151 2.33 1.22 23.87
CA ASP A 151 2.55 0.10 24.81
C ASP A 151 3.61 -0.89 24.31
N SER A 152 4.18 -0.63 23.17
CA SER A 152 5.28 -1.44 22.64
C SER A 152 6.55 -1.25 23.50
N GLY A 153 7.33 -2.32 23.64
CA GLY A 153 8.56 -2.27 24.42
C GLY A 153 9.54 -1.18 23.95
N LYS A 154 10.33 -0.61 24.87
CA LYS A 154 11.28 0.48 24.65
C LYS A 154 12.15 0.30 23.39
N LYS A 155 12.69 -0.91 23.15
CA LYS A 155 13.48 -1.23 21.94
C LYS A 155 12.72 -1.08 20.64
N ALA A 156 11.39 -1.26 20.63
CA ALA A 156 10.57 -1.07 19.43
C ALA A 156 10.30 0.43 19.20
N LEU A 157 10.03 1.19 20.26
CA LEU A 157 9.84 2.64 20.22
C LEU A 157 11.10 3.38 19.76
N GLU A 158 12.28 3.00 20.23
CA GLU A 158 13.57 3.57 19.81
C GLU A 158 13.85 3.39 18.31
N LYS A 159 13.25 2.37 17.67
CA LYS A 159 13.41 2.10 16.23
C LYS A 159 12.38 2.81 15.35
N VAL A 160 11.47 3.58 15.93
CA VAL A 160 10.54 4.42 15.20
C VAL A 160 11.28 5.64 14.66
N GLY A 161 11.41 5.74 13.33
CA GLY A 161 12.20 6.81 12.71
C GLY A 161 11.61 8.22 12.87
N LYS A 162 10.28 8.33 12.96
CA LYS A 162 9.51 9.54 13.29
C LYS A 162 8.38 9.14 14.22
N LEU A 163 8.25 9.83 15.33
CA LEU A 163 7.10 9.71 16.23
C LEU A 163 5.85 10.34 15.61
N LYS A 164 5.45 9.79 14.46
CA LYS A 164 4.26 10.16 13.74
C LYS A 164 3.35 8.95 13.65
N GLU A 165 2.13 9.13 14.12
CA GLU A 165 1.09 8.14 14.01
C GLU A 165 0.46 8.16 12.62
N TYR A 166 0.31 7.00 12.02
CA TYR A 166 -0.32 6.79 10.71
C TYR A 166 -1.62 6.05 10.89
N THR A 167 -2.67 6.60 10.31
CA THR A 167 -4.04 6.08 10.44
C THR A 167 -4.51 5.48 9.12
N THR A 168 -5.16 4.31 9.22
CA THR A 168 -5.88 3.67 8.12
C THR A 168 -7.33 3.48 8.55
N GLU A 169 -8.25 4.00 7.76
CA GLU A 169 -9.68 3.71 7.87
C GLU A 169 -9.98 2.48 7.01
N ILE A 170 -10.67 1.49 7.57
CA ILE A 170 -10.98 0.20 6.96
C ILE A 170 -12.49 0.03 6.92
N PHE A 171 -13.08 0.00 5.75
CA PHE A 171 -14.50 -0.28 5.52
C PHE A 171 -14.65 -1.71 4.98
N ILE A 172 -15.45 -2.53 5.67
CA ILE A 172 -15.77 -3.89 5.22
C ILE A 172 -16.91 -3.82 4.22
N LYS A 173 -16.57 -3.92 2.93
CA LYS A 173 -17.49 -3.68 1.83
C LYS A 173 -18.39 -4.88 1.55
N ASP A 174 -17.80 -6.08 1.53
CA ASP A 174 -18.50 -7.31 1.17
C ASP A 174 -17.72 -8.54 1.65
N GLN A 175 -18.32 -9.73 1.50
CA GLN A 175 -17.69 -11.02 1.71
C GLN A 175 -17.81 -11.87 0.45
N ILE A 176 -16.69 -12.33 -0.07
CA ILE A 176 -16.58 -13.15 -1.27
C ILE A 176 -16.05 -14.54 -0.86
N GLY A 177 -16.95 -15.50 -0.69
CA GLY A 177 -16.62 -16.80 -0.12
C GLY A 177 -16.11 -16.68 1.31
N LYS A 178 -14.89 -17.13 1.58
CA LYS A 178 -14.25 -16.99 2.90
C LYS A 178 -13.52 -15.66 3.10
N ASN A 179 -13.37 -14.85 2.05
CA ASN A 179 -12.56 -13.65 2.05
C ASN A 179 -13.43 -12.40 2.21
N PHE A 180 -12.88 -11.34 2.81
CA PHE A 180 -13.52 -10.03 2.87
C PHE A 180 -12.99 -9.12 1.78
N LEU A 181 -13.92 -8.43 1.08
CA LEU A 181 -13.59 -7.29 0.24
C LEU A 181 -13.59 -6.05 1.14
N VAL A 182 -12.45 -5.40 1.26
CA VAL A 182 -12.28 -4.21 2.10
C VAL A 182 -11.86 -3.01 1.28
N GLU A 183 -12.30 -1.83 1.71
CA GLU A 183 -11.85 -0.54 1.21
C GLU A 183 -11.07 0.18 2.31
N CYS A 184 -9.86 0.63 2.00
CA CYS A 184 -8.98 1.28 2.96
C CYS A 184 -8.65 2.69 2.52
N SER A 185 -8.89 3.69 3.38
CA SER A 185 -8.57 5.09 3.11
C SER A 185 -7.46 5.60 4.00
N ILE A 186 -6.52 6.34 3.40
CA ILE A 186 -5.41 6.98 4.10
C ILE A 186 -5.22 8.42 3.62
N LYS A 187 -4.97 9.34 4.54
CA LYS A 187 -4.57 10.74 4.25
C LYS A 187 -3.07 10.84 4.02
N GLU A 188 -2.30 10.14 4.81
CA GLU A 188 -0.85 10.06 4.70
C GLU A 188 -0.39 8.63 4.49
N GLY A 189 0.72 8.46 3.80
CA GLY A 189 1.24 7.14 3.49
C GLY A 189 2.61 6.87 4.11
N PHE A 190 2.72 5.72 4.78
CA PHE A 190 3.98 5.08 5.10
C PHE A 190 4.19 3.85 4.22
N LYS A 191 5.44 3.41 4.07
CA LYS A 191 5.75 2.19 3.32
C LYS A 191 4.88 1.03 3.83
N HIS A 192 4.21 0.31 2.92
CA HIS A 192 3.35 -0.85 3.21
C HIS A 192 2.24 -0.60 4.25
N GLN A 193 1.87 0.64 4.57
CA GLN A 193 0.95 0.98 5.67
C GLN A 193 -0.32 0.15 5.66
N VAL A 194 -1.10 0.20 4.57
CA VAL A 194 -2.39 -0.50 4.48
C VAL A 194 -2.19 -2.01 4.61
N ARG A 195 -1.21 -2.58 3.91
CA ARG A 195 -0.88 -4.01 3.95
C ARG A 195 -0.53 -4.48 5.36
N CYS A 196 0.30 -3.70 6.05
CA CYS A 196 0.73 -3.99 7.42
C CYS A 196 -0.41 -3.83 8.44
N HIS A 197 -1.22 -2.78 8.33
CA HIS A 197 -2.37 -2.57 9.20
C HIS A 197 -3.44 -3.65 9.03
N LEU A 198 -3.77 -4.04 7.79
CA LEU A 198 -4.71 -5.13 7.54
C LEU A 198 -4.21 -6.44 8.15
N ALA A 199 -2.95 -6.79 7.95
CA ALA A 199 -2.36 -7.98 8.56
C ALA A 199 -2.39 -7.92 10.10
N TRP A 200 -2.13 -6.77 10.69
CA TRP A 200 -2.20 -6.56 12.14
C TRP A 200 -3.62 -6.71 12.70
N CYS A 201 -4.65 -6.36 11.91
CA CYS A 201 -6.05 -6.57 12.24
C CYS A 201 -6.54 -8.01 11.98
N GLY A 202 -5.67 -8.95 11.59
CA GLY A 202 -6.08 -10.32 11.23
C GLY A 202 -6.78 -10.44 9.87
N LEU A 203 -6.62 -9.44 9.00
CA LEU A 203 -7.14 -9.38 7.64
C LEU A 203 -6.00 -9.28 6.61
N PRO A 204 -5.02 -10.20 6.57
CA PRO A 204 -3.95 -10.12 5.59
C PRO A 204 -4.51 -10.19 4.17
N ILE A 205 -3.90 -9.42 3.26
CA ILE A 205 -4.30 -9.41 1.86
C ILE A 205 -3.96 -10.75 1.20
N VAL A 206 -4.90 -11.29 0.45
CA VAL A 206 -4.72 -12.54 -0.31
C VAL A 206 -3.49 -12.43 -1.21
N ASN A 207 -2.60 -13.42 -1.10
CA ASN A 207 -1.34 -13.50 -1.83
C ASN A 207 -0.35 -12.36 -1.57
N ASP A 208 -0.46 -11.62 -0.46
CA ASP A 208 0.56 -10.65 -0.10
C ASP A 208 1.89 -11.37 0.17
N PRO A 209 2.98 -11.04 -0.57
CA PRO A 209 4.25 -11.76 -0.45
C PRO A 209 5.00 -11.50 0.86
N VAL A 210 4.56 -10.52 1.66
CA VAL A 210 5.21 -10.11 2.92
C VAL A 210 4.33 -10.40 4.12
N TYR A 211 3.04 -10.08 4.02
CA TYR A 211 2.10 -10.10 5.15
C TYR A 211 0.98 -11.12 5.01
N GLY A 212 0.92 -11.87 3.89
CA GLY A 212 -0.10 -12.90 3.66
C GLY A 212 0.13 -14.16 4.49
N TYR A 213 -0.94 -14.94 4.71
CA TYR A 213 -0.83 -16.26 5.34
C TYR A 213 0.12 -17.16 4.53
N GLY A 214 1.01 -17.86 5.22
CA GLY A 214 1.98 -18.76 4.60
C GLY A 214 3.21 -18.10 3.97
N ASN A 215 3.30 -16.78 3.98
CA ASN A 215 4.47 -16.03 3.54
C ASN A 215 5.11 -15.35 4.75
N GLY A 216 6.26 -15.81 5.20
CA GLY A 216 7.20 -15.21 6.18
C GLY A 216 6.70 -14.34 7.35
N GLY A 217 5.61 -13.60 7.21
CA GLY A 217 5.01 -12.79 8.27
C GLY A 217 4.16 -13.61 9.25
N TYR A 218 3.47 -14.63 8.75
CA TYR A 218 2.65 -15.54 9.56
C TYR A 218 3.28 -16.91 9.80
N CYS A 219 4.33 -17.26 9.04
CA CYS A 219 5.07 -18.52 9.16
C CYS A 219 6.57 -18.22 9.17
N ASN A 220 7.07 -17.50 10.15
CA ASN A 220 8.48 -17.58 10.50
C ASN A 220 8.73 -18.84 11.34
N GLY A 221 8.40 -19.98 10.76
CA GLY A 221 8.87 -21.30 11.21
C GLY A 221 10.34 -21.54 10.90
N LYS A 222 11.17 -20.56 11.19
CA LYS A 222 12.51 -20.75 11.76
C LYS A 222 12.42 -20.25 13.20
N SER A 223 11.59 -20.91 13.97
CA SER A 223 11.87 -21.15 15.35
C SER A 223 13.30 -21.69 15.38
N GLN A 224 14.21 -20.96 16.01
CA GLN A 224 15.48 -21.50 16.50
C GLN A 224 15.15 -22.40 17.71
N ASN A 225 13.98 -22.99 17.74
CA ASN A 225 13.59 -24.01 18.68
C ASN A 225 13.93 -25.34 18.01
N PRO A 226 14.94 -26.08 18.44
CA PRO A 226 15.33 -27.35 17.86
C PRO A 226 14.24 -28.43 17.95
N ASP A 227 13.15 -28.18 18.66
CA ASP A 227 12.05 -29.10 18.90
C ASP A 227 10.82 -28.89 17.99
N CYS A 228 10.94 -28.07 16.94
CA CYS A 228 9.86 -27.93 15.95
C CYS A 228 9.98 -29.08 14.93
N ASP A 229 9.27 -30.18 15.20
CA ASP A 229 9.18 -31.33 14.33
C ASP A 229 8.74 -30.91 12.92
N SER A 230 9.43 -31.48 11.91
CA SER A 230 9.16 -31.30 10.48
C SER A 230 7.78 -31.80 10.02
N ASP A 231 6.97 -32.31 10.94
CA ASP A 231 5.68 -32.97 10.72
C ASP A 231 4.47 -32.22 11.30
N CYS A 232 4.57 -30.93 11.59
CA CYS A 232 3.36 -30.19 11.93
C CYS A 232 2.43 -30.15 10.71
N ASP A 233 1.17 -30.51 10.90
CA ASP A 233 0.15 -30.55 9.83
C ASP A 233 0.03 -29.26 9.07
N TYR A 234 0.35 -28.14 9.68
CA TYR A 234 0.39 -26.81 9.08
C TYR A 234 1.50 -26.65 8.01
N ALA A 235 2.67 -27.28 8.20
CA ALA A 235 3.75 -27.28 7.20
C ALA A 235 3.39 -28.15 5.99
N ARG A 236 2.60 -29.21 6.20
CA ARG A 236 2.10 -30.13 5.16
C ARG A 236 1.04 -29.45 4.30
N ASP A 237 0.12 -28.70 4.90
CA ASP A 237 -0.89 -27.92 4.19
C ASP A 237 -0.26 -26.76 3.39
N CYS A 238 0.73 -26.06 3.93
CA CYS A 238 1.48 -25.04 3.19
C CYS A 238 2.21 -25.65 1.97
N LYS A 239 2.81 -26.84 2.07
CA LYS A 239 3.44 -27.52 0.92
C LYS A 239 2.41 -27.98 -0.12
N ASN A 240 1.24 -28.43 0.30
CA ASN A 240 0.17 -28.85 -0.62
C ASN A 240 -0.48 -27.66 -1.35
N ILE A 241 -0.57 -26.49 -0.71
CA ILE A 241 -1.01 -25.25 -1.33
C ILE A 241 0.06 -24.75 -2.34
N LEU A 242 1.35 -24.93 -2.03
CA LEU A 242 2.46 -24.59 -2.93
C LEU A 242 2.52 -25.46 -4.18
N ASN A 243 2.02 -26.70 -4.12
CA ASN A 243 2.06 -27.69 -5.23
C ASN A 243 0.81 -27.67 -6.13
N LYS A 244 -0.25 -26.91 -5.81
CA LYS A 244 -1.35 -26.68 -6.76
C LYS A 244 -0.94 -25.65 -7.79
N LYS A 245 -0.57 -26.19 -8.95
CA LYS A 245 -0.23 -25.57 -10.24
C LYS A 245 -0.69 -24.12 -10.46
N ASN A 246 0.28 -23.24 -10.75
CA ASN A 246 0.28 -22.15 -11.77
C ASN A 246 -1.00 -21.30 -11.95
N ALA A 247 -1.79 -21.01 -10.93
CA ALA A 247 -2.58 -19.80 -10.91
C ALA A 247 -1.64 -18.71 -10.37
N GLU A 248 -1.41 -17.66 -11.13
CA GLU A 248 -0.56 -16.53 -10.76
C GLU A 248 -0.94 -16.07 -9.35
N LYS A 249 -0.03 -16.22 -8.40
CA LYS A 249 -0.21 -15.79 -7.01
C LYS A 249 -0.05 -14.25 -6.95
N VAL A 250 -0.96 -13.57 -7.61
CA VAL A 250 -0.98 -12.11 -7.66
C VAL A 250 -1.68 -11.57 -6.44
N ILE A 251 -1.03 -10.64 -5.74
CA ILE A 251 -1.66 -9.92 -4.61
C ILE A 251 -2.96 -9.25 -5.08
N LYS A 252 -4.02 -9.38 -4.28
CA LYS A 252 -5.32 -8.77 -4.55
C LYS A 252 -5.44 -7.43 -3.84
N PHE A 253 -4.71 -6.40 -4.34
CA PHE A 253 -4.61 -5.07 -3.76
C PHE A 253 -4.37 -4.00 -4.82
N SER A 254 -5.22 -2.98 -4.86
CA SER A 254 -5.19 -1.92 -5.87
C SER A 254 -5.54 -0.55 -5.28
N ALA A 255 -4.87 0.51 -5.75
CA ALA A 255 -5.23 1.89 -5.47
C ALA A 255 -6.37 2.33 -6.40
N THR A 256 -7.59 2.43 -5.85
CA THR A 256 -8.81 2.57 -6.65
C THR A 256 -9.37 3.98 -6.70
N LYS A 257 -9.02 4.85 -5.74
CA LYS A 257 -9.56 6.22 -5.69
C LYS A 257 -8.51 7.20 -5.16
N ILE A 258 -8.50 8.39 -5.76
CA ILE A 258 -7.80 9.57 -5.25
C ILE A 258 -8.82 10.69 -5.15
N LEU A 259 -8.94 11.30 -3.97
CA LEU A 259 -9.76 12.47 -3.70
C LEU A 259 -8.86 13.62 -3.27
N PHE A 260 -9.00 14.78 -3.89
CA PHE A 260 -8.29 16.02 -3.54
C PHE A 260 -9.04 17.24 -4.02
N GLU A 261 -8.76 18.39 -3.43
CA GLU A 261 -9.23 19.69 -3.91
C GLU A 261 -8.19 20.29 -4.87
N TYR A 262 -8.67 21.01 -5.89
CA TYR A 262 -7.82 21.77 -6.80
C TYR A 262 -8.55 23.04 -7.26
N PRO A 263 -7.94 24.24 -7.12
CA PRO A 263 -8.62 25.50 -7.34
C PRO A 263 -8.67 25.87 -8.81
N LYS A 264 -9.60 25.32 -9.59
CA LYS A 264 -10.06 25.94 -10.85
C LYS A 264 -11.35 25.27 -11.31
N GLY A 265 -12.39 26.06 -11.51
CA GLY A 265 -13.73 25.65 -11.91
C GLY A 265 -14.75 25.64 -10.77
N ASP A 266 -16.01 25.41 -11.09
CA ASP A 266 -17.14 25.46 -10.14
C ASP A 266 -17.16 24.30 -9.13
N LEU A 267 -16.26 23.35 -9.23
CA LEU A 267 -16.12 22.21 -8.33
C LEU A 267 -14.70 22.16 -7.76
N ASN A 268 -14.59 22.38 -6.48
CA ASN A 268 -13.30 22.42 -5.75
C ASN A 268 -12.75 21.03 -5.41
N SER A 269 -13.48 19.95 -5.66
CA SER A 269 -13.04 18.59 -5.33
C SER A 269 -12.96 17.69 -6.58
N TYR A 270 -11.87 16.93 -6.68
CA TYR A 270 -11.68 15.91 -7.71
C TYR A 270 -11.70 14.54 -7.07
N GLU A 271 -12.62 13.70 -7.54
CA GLU A 271 -12.65 12.28 -7.26
C GLU A 271 -12.29 11.52 -8.54
N ILE A 272 -11.14 10.86 -8.54
CA ILE A 272 -10.71 10.01 -9.65
C ILE A 272 -10.78 8.57 -9.18
N THR A 273 -11.62 7.79 -9.85
CA THR A 273 -11.84 6.38 -9.53
C THR A 273 -11.30 5.47 -10.64
N PHE A 274 -10.85 4.31 -10.24
CA PHE A 274 -10.46 3.20 -11.10
C PHE A 274 -11.24 1.96 -10.66
N THR A 275 -11.92 1.33 -11.60
CA THR A 275 -12.67 0.10 -11.30
C THR A 275 -11.70 -1.07 -11.22
N TRP A 276 -11.73 -1.79 -10.14
CA TRP A 276 -10.98 -3.01 -9.94
C TRP A 276 -11.67 -4.15 -10.70
N THR A 277 -10.99 -4.73 -11.66
CA THR A 277 -11.46 -5.89 -12.46
C THR A 277 -10.84 -7.19 -11.97
#